data_16b9d9a097192818a3de27d60df5f531
#
_entry.id   16b9d9a097192818a3de27d60df5f531
#
_cell.length_a   1.000
_cell.length_b   1.000
_cell.length_c   1.000
_cell.angle_alpha   90.00
_cell.angle_beta   90.00
_cell.angle_gamma   90.00
#
_symmetry.space_group_name_H-M   'P 1'
#
loop_
_entity.id
_entity.type
_entity.pdbx_description
1 polymer ?
#
loop_
_entity_poly.entity_id
_entity_poly.type
_entity_poly.pdbx_seq_one_letter_code
_entity_poly.pdbx_strand_id
1 'polypeptide(L)'
;MVKRRRSRKKRTRSLSRRLADRLSGISLARLTHGFLSLVMLAGILAGAAYGLPALEQYVSGLPEYQNELAVELVDQPAWLEGNPHVAQAIADRCGVGPDARRLSSGLARRVARGMSLIGWIKQVHEVSIGADDIVRIRCDYREPVAWVAYGSFYYLVDEEHVRLPGRYSHGEVGRDSGLMLVMGVSERPPAEGQQWAGADAQAAIQMVKLLRDKPYFDQLTGVLVYNYGGRIDRRDPHIELATDRGARIRWGRAPGEEIDEPTAAQKLAHLQGIWREYDRVDMGRAWVDIQVWPDRVLVPVSNWEPGLGRRS
;
A
#
# COMPACT_ATOMS: atom_id res chain seq x y z
N MET A 1 3.85 -79.76 65.51
CA MET A 1 4.12 -79.58 64.08
C MET A 1 4.36 -78.08 63.83
N VAL A 2 5.62 -77.67 63.69
CA VAL A 2 5.96 -76.26 63.50
C VAL A 2 6.55 -76.07 62.09
N LYS A 3 5.84 -75.33 61.20
CA LYS A 3 6.23 -75.00 59.82
C LYS A 3 7.17 -73.77 59.83
N ARG A 4 8.47 -73.95 59.54
CA ARG A 4 9.44 -72.90 59.34
C ARG A 4 9.18 -72.18 57.99
N ARG A 5 8.84 -70.90 58.03
CA ARG A 5 8.78 -69.97 56.87
C ARG A 5 10.18 -69.48 56.48
N ARG A 6 10.67 -69.83 55.30
CA ARG A 6 11.91 -69.31 54.76
C ARG A 6 11.67 -67.90 54.16
N SER A 7 12.32 -66.86 54.71
CA SER A 7 12.33 -65.51 54.21
C SER A 7 13.26 -65.44 52.99
N ARG A 8 12.72 -65.09 51.85
CA ARG A 8 13.49 -64.77 50.61
C ARG A 8 13.95 -63.32 50.67
N LYS A 9 15.23 -63.06 51.02
CA LYS A 9 15.88 -61.74 50.94
C LYS A 9 16.07 -61.36 49.48
N LYS A 10 15.27 -60.43 48.98
CA LYS A 10 15.51 -59.79 47.64
C LYS A 10 16.75 -58.91 47.70
N ARG A 11 17.76 -59.31 47.00
CA ARG A 11 19.01 -58.54 46.82
C ARG A 11 18.74 -57.35 45.87
N THR A 12 18.50 -56.16 46.41
CA THR A 12 18.49 -54.92 45.67
C THR A 12 19.94 -54.59 45.31
N ARG A 13 20.33 -54.86 44.09
CA ARG A 13 21.59 -54.37 43.54
C ARG A 13 21.47 -52.83 43.44
N SER A 14 22.30 -52.12 44.21
CA SER A 14 22.26 -50.67 44.25
C SER A 14 22.64 -50.06 42.86
N LEU A 15 21.88 -49.05 42.44
CA LEU A 15 22.07 -48.30 41.21
C LEU A 15 23.51 -47.75 41.06
N SER A 16 24.21 -47.52 42.17
CA SER A 16 25.59 -47.08 42.24
C SER A 16 26.57 -48.10 41.65
N ARG A 17 26.35 -49.42 41.80
CA ARG A 17 27.22 -50.44 41.15
C ARG A 17 27.04 -50.54 39.64
N ARG A 18 25.84 -50.28 39.12
CA ARG A 18 25.58 -50.25 37.66
C ARG A 18 26.16 -49.03 36.97
N LEU A 19 26.29 -47.90 37.66
CA LEU A 19 27.00 -46.72 37.18
C LEU A 19 28.52 -46.91 37.25
N ALA A 20 29.07 -47.55 38.31
CA ALA A 20 30.50 -47.84 38.41
C ALA A 20 30.99 -48.81 37.32
N ASP A 21 30.21 -49.86 37.00
CA ASP A 21 30.55 -50.85 35.95
C ASP A 21 30.48 -50.25 34.51
N ARG A 22 29.71 -49.20 34.31
CA ARG A 22 29.68 -48.46 33.02
C ARG A 22 30.82 -47.48 32.87
N LEU A 23 31.36 -46.96 33.95
CA LEU A 23 32.50 -46.00 33.93
C LEU A 23 33.86 -46.71 33.89
N SER A 24 33.97 -47.96 34.33
CA SER A 24 35.23 -48.71 34.28
C SER A 24 35.65 -49.19 32.89
N GLY A 25 34.78 -49.11 31.89
CA GLY A 25 35.10 -49.45 30.48
C GLY A 25 35.58 -48.29 29.60
N ILE A 26 35.54 -47.05 30.13
CA ILE A 26 36.00 -45.88 29.35
C ILE A 26 37.52 -45.69 29.56
N SER A 27 38.32 -45.97 28.52
CA SER A 27 39.74 -45.77 28.63
C SER A 27 40.05 -44.30 28.94
N LEU A 28 40.98 -44.05 29.86
CA LEU A 28 41.41 -42.70 30.29
C LEU A 28 41.70 -41.78 29.07
N ALA A 29 42.27 -42.39 27.99
CA ALA A 29 42.52 -41.73 26.73
C ALA A 29 41.25 -41.21 26.02
N ARG A 30 40.10 -41.90 26.10
CA ARG A 30 38.82 -41.40 25.52
C ARG A 30 38.23 -40.26 26.33
N LEU A 31 38.39 -40.27 27.65
CA LEU A 31 37.97 -39.17 28.53
C LEU A 31 38.80 -37.91 28.30
N THR A 32 40.16 -38.05 28.14
CA THR A 32 41.03 -36.93 27.85
C THR A 32 40.79 -36.31 26.47
N HIS A 33 40.55 -37.13 25.44
CA HIS A 33 40.16 -36.63 24.11
C HIS A 33 38.79 -35.94 24.12
N GLY A 34 37.80 -36.49 24.81
CA GLY A 34 36.49 -35.87 24.96
C GLY A 34 36.53 -34.52 25.70
N PHE A 35 37.34 -34.46 26.76
CA PHE A 35 37.55 -33.20 27.49
C PHE A 35 38.28 -32.17 26.65
N LEU A 36 39.34 -32.55 25.92
CA LEU A 36 40.08 -31.64 25.04
C LEU A 36 39.20 -31.12 23.90
N SER A 37 38.37 -31.99 23.32
CA SER A 37 37.40 -31.57 22.28
C SER A 37 36.34 -30.59 22.83
N LEU A 38 35.88 -30.81 24.07
CA LEU A 38 34.94 -29.91 24.73
C LEU A 38 35.55 -28.54 25.02
N VAL A 39 36.80 -28.52 25.49
CA VAL A 39 37.54 -27.25 25.75
C VAL A 39 37.80 -26.52 24.44
N MET A 40 38.16 -27.25 23.39
CA MET A 40 38.39 -26.67 22.05
C MET A 40 37.08 -26.06 21.48
N LEU A 41 35.96 -26.80 21.59
CA LEU A 41 34.66 -26.30 21.18
C LEU A 41 34.22 -25.08 21.98
N ALA A 42 34.41 -25.11 23.31
CA ALA A 42 34.11 -23.97 24.18
C ALA A 42 35.00 -22.76 23.84
N GLY A 43 36.27 -22.96 23.53
CA GLY A 43 37.20 -21.92 23.05
C GLY A 43 36.75 -21.29 21.72
N ILE A 44 36.31 -22.13 20.76
CA ILE A 44 35.77 -21.64 19.47
C ILE A 44 34.50 -20.85 19.69
N LEU A 45 33.57 -21.36 20.51
CA LEU A 45 32.32 -20.66 20.81
C LEU A 45 32.56 -19.34 21.57
N ALA A 46 33.49 -19.34 22.53
CA ALA A 46 33.88 -18.12 23.24
C ALA A 46 34.56 -17.12 22.30
N GLY A 47 35.46 -17.58 21.46
CA GLY A 47 36.11 -16.76 20.43
C GLY A 47 35.10 -16.16 19.44
N ALA A 48 34.10 -16.92 19.02
CA ALA A 48 33.01 -16.41 18.18
C ALA A 48 32.12 -15.41 18.94
N ALA A 49 31.78 -15.74 20.19
CA ALA A 49 30.86 -14.91 20.98
C ALA A 49 31.44 -13.55 21.39
N TYR A 50 32.75 -13.48 21.64
CA TYR A 50 33.44 -12.24 22.06
C TYR A 50 34.27 -11.60 20.94
N GLY A 51 34.83 -12.39 20.06
CA GLY A 51 35.72 -11.91 19.01
C GLY A 51 34.96 -11.26 17.86
N LEU A 52 33.82 -11.84 17.45
CA LEU A 52 33.01 -11.26 16.37
C LEU A 52 32.46 -9.85 16.73
N PRO A 53 31.83 -9.62 17.91
CA PRO A 53 31.37 -8.29 18.28
C PRO A 53 32.51 -7.26 18.43
N ALA A 54 33.67 -7.71 18.95
CA ALA A 54 34.83 -6.83 19.07
C ALA A 54 35.43 -6.46 17.70
N LEU A 55 35.42 -7.38 16.75
CA LEU A 55 35.84 -7.11 15.37
C LEU A 55 34.84 -6.18 14.67
N GLU A 56 33.51 -6.42 14.83
CA GLU A 56 32.47 -5.56 14.32
C GLU A 56 32.61 -4.12 14.84
N GLN A 57 32.85 -3.96 16.14
CA GLN A 57 33.09 -2.67 16.75
C GLN A 57 34.36 -1.97 16.24
N TYR A 58 35.43 -2.73 16.06
CA TYR A 58 36.67 -2.21 15.47
C TYR A 58 36.48 -1.74 14.04
N VAL A 59 35.87 -2.58 13.20
CA VAL A 59 35.62 -2.27 11.79
C VAL A 59 34.65 -1.10 11.64
N SER A 60 33.59 -1.07 12.43
CA SER A 60 32.63 0.05 12.41
C SER A 60 33.24 1.40 12.85
N GLY A 61 34.36 1.37 13.58
CA GLY A 61 35.13 2.56 13.97
C GLY A 61 36.08 3.10 12.89
N LEU A 62 36.29 2.36 11.80
CA LEU A 62 37.15 2.83 10.71
C LEU A 62 36.52 3.98 9.93
N PRO A 63 37.28 4.99 9.49
CA PRO A 63 36.76 6.15 8.76
C PRO A 63 35.93 5.80 7.54
N GLU A 64 36.28 4.73 6.83
CA GLU A 64 35.60 4.21 5.63
C GLU A 64 34.15 3.77 5.88
N TYR A 65 33.77 3.50 7.13
CA TYR A 65 32.44 3.07 7.54
C TYR A 65 31.65 4.12 8.32
N GLN A 66 32.21 5.33 8.44
CA GLN A 66 31.63 6.45 9.21
C GLN A 66 30.88 7.44 8.32
N ASN A 67 30.86 7.24 7.01
CA ASN A 67 30.16 8.09 6.06
C ASN A 67 28.63 8.10 6.31
N GLU A 68 27.99 9.22 6.00
CA GLU A 68 26.55 9.31 5.96
C GLU A 68 26.05 8.48 4.78
N LEU A 69 24.89 7.84 4.97
CA LEU A 69 24.26 7.03 3.95
C LEU A 69 23.33 7.89 3.08
N ALA A 70 23.51 7.79 1.77
CA ALA A 70 22.55 8.31 0.82
C ALA A 70 21.43 7.29 0.57
N VAL A 71 20.24 7.76 0.20
CA VAL A 71 19.09 6.91 -0.14
C VAL A 71 18.79 7.05 -1.63
N GLU A 72 18.71 5.91 -2.30
CA GLU A 72 18.36 5.83 -3.71
C GLU A 72 17.12 4.93 -3.86
N LEU A 73 16.06 5.50 -4.45
CA LEU A 73 14.86 4.76 -4.82
C LEU A 73 15.07 4.19 -6.22
N VAL A 74 15.03 2.86 -6.34
CA VAL A 74 15.27 2.13 -7.59
C VAL A 74 13.95 1.87 -8.30
N ASP A 75 13.97 1.84 -9.65
CA ASP A 75 12.80 1.54 -10.50
C ASP A 75 11.62 2.47 -10.23
N GLN A 76 11.88 3.79 -10.16
CA GLN A 76 10.83 4.79 -9.96
C GLN A 76 9.88 4.83 -11.17
N PRO A 77 8.55 4.88 -10.96
CA PRO A 77 7.60 5.08 -12.04
C PRO A 77 7.66 6.53 -12.57
N ALA A 78 7.29 6.72 -13.84
CA ALA A 78 7.38 8.02 -14.53
C ALA A 78 6.66 9.16 -13.76
N TRP A 79 5.53 8.87 -13.11
CA TRP A 79 4.83 9.87 -12.31
C TRP A 79 5.65 10.34 -11.10
N LEU A 80 6.46 9.46 -10.49
CA LEU A 80 7.32 9.80 -9.34
C LEU A 80 8.57 10.53 -9.81
N GLU A 81 9.17 10.14 -10.94
CA GLU A 81 10.28 10.88 -11.57
C GLU A 81 9.88 12.32 -11.90
N GLY A 82 8.63 12.53 -12.36
CA GLY A 82 8.06 13.85 -12.60
C GLY A 82 7.75 14.66 -11.32
N ASN A 83 7.84 14.04 -10.13
CA ASN A 83 7.52 14.65 -8.83
C ASN A 83 8.66 14.46 -7.82
N PRO A 84 9.84 15.08 -8.02
CA PRO A 84 11.03 14.84 -7.20
C PRO A 84 10.84 15.20 -5.72
N HIS A 85 9.92 16.12 -5.40
CA HIS A 85 9.59 16.48 -4.02
C HIS A 85 8.87 15.32 -3.28
N VAL A 86 8.09 14.50 -3.98
CA VAL A 86 7.46 13.30 -3.42
C VAL A 86 8.52 12.22 -3.20
N ALA A 87 9.40 12.00 -4.18
CA ALA A 87 10.50 11.05 -4.06
C ALA A 87 11.40 11.41 -2.87
N GLN A 88 11.75 12.69 -2.70
CA GLN A 88 12.52 13.18 -1.57
C GLN A 88 11.78 12.95 -0.24
N ALA A 89 10.49 13.27 -0.16
CA ALA A 89 9.68 13.05 1.04
C ALA A 89 9.57 11.56 1.43
N ILE A 90 9.62 10.66 0.46
CA ILE A 90 9.71 9.21 0.69
C ILE A 90 11.09 8.85 1.26
N ALA A 91 12.17 9.33 0.63
CA ALA A 91 13.54 9.10 1.06
C ALA A 91 13.79 9.60 2.49
N ASP A 92 13.32 10.79 2.83
CA ASP A 92 13.46 11.38 4.17
C ASP A 92 12.74 10.57 5.27
N ARG A 93 11.68 9.86 4.91
CA ARG A 93 10.89 9.05 5.85
C ARG A 93 11.30 7.58 5.92
N CYS A 94 12.25 7.13 5.10
CA CYS A 94 12.63 5.72 5.01
C CYS A 94 13.28 5.14 6.29
N GLY A 95 13.64 6.00 7.26
CA GLY A 95 14.24 5.59 8.54
C GLY A 95 15.78 5.49 8.50
N VAL A 96 16.42 6.05 7.49
CA VAL A 96 17.87 6.30 7.48
C VAL A 96 18.11 7.63 8.17
N GLY A 97 18.48 7.59 9.47
CA GLY A 97 18.83 8.80 10.23
C GLY A 97 20.28 9.21 10.00
N PRO A 98 20.69 10.42 10.45
CA PRO A 98 22.06 10.92 10.30
C PRO A 98 23.11 10.06 11.04
N ASP A 99 22.68 9.31 12.04
CA ASP A 99 23.54 8.38 12.80
C ASP A 99 23.60 6.97 12.19
N ALA A 100 22.86 6.71 11.10
CA ALA A 100 22.90 5.42 10.42
C ALA A 100 24.25 5.24 9.72
N ARG A 101 24.84 4.08 9.87
CA ARG A 101 26.12 3.71 9.23
C ARG A 101 25.95 2.39 8.51
N ARG A 102 26.74 2.17 7.47
CA ARG A 102 26.67 0.97 6.61
C ARG A 102 26.65 -0.35 7.40
N LEU A 103 27.46 -0.45 8.44
CA LEU A 103 27.55 -1.62 9.29
C LEU A 103 26.57 -1.64 10.46
N SER A 104 25.60 -0.70 10.51
CA SER A 104 24.59 -0.70 11.57
C SER A 104 23.74 -1.96 11.50
N SER A 105 23.78 -2.76 12.56
CA SER A 105 23.09 -4.05 12.60
C SER A 105 21.57 -3.86 12.40
N GLY A 106 20.99 -4.64 11.49
CA GLY A 106 19.56 -4.60 11.18
C GLY A 106 19.07 -3.34 10.47
N LEU A 107 19.97 -2.49 9.92
CA LEU A 107 19.60 -1.26 9.23
C LEU A 107 18.63 -1.54 8.06
N ALA A 108 18.95 -2.49 7.18
CA ALA A 108 18.09 -2.83 6.05
C ALA A 108 16.66 -3.23 6.51
N ARG A 109 16.54 -3.97 7.61
CA ARG A 109 15.22 -4.35 8.18
C ARG A 109 14.48 -3.14 8.76
N ARG A 110 15.19 -2.20 9.39
CA ARG A 110 14.57 -0.95 9.89
C ARG A 110 14.06 -0.10 8.74
N VAL A 111 14.88 0.07 7.69
CA VAL A 111 14.52 0.79 6.48
C VAL A 111 13.32 0.15 5.80
N ALA A 112 13.33 -1.18 5.57
CA ALA A 112 12.20 -1.89 4.98
C ALA A 112 10.89 -1.69 5.78
N ARG A 113 10.98 -1.73 7.12
CA ARG A 113 9.83 -1.46 8.00
C ARG A 113 9.40 0.01 7.93
N GLY A 114 10.33 0.96 7.90
CA GLY A 114 10.04 2.39 7.74
C GLY A 114 9.32 2.65 6.43
N MET A 115 9.85 2.11 5.32
CA MET A 115 9.24 2.22 4.00
C MET A 115 7.83 1.66 3.95
N SER A 116 7.57 0.50 4.55
CA SER A 116 6.22 -0.12 4.54
C SER A 116 5.16 0.69 5.30
N LEU A 117 5.55 1.68 6.11
CA LEU A 117 4.63 2.59 6.80
C LEU A 117 4.33 3.87 6.00
N ILE A 118 5.06 4.10 4.91
CA ILE A 118 4.85 5.28 4.06
C ILE A 118 3.68 5.00 3.13
N GLY A 119 2.63 5.81 3.19
CA GLY A 119 1.40 5.61 2.40
C GLY A 119 1.59 5.63 0.88
N TRP A 120 2.74 6.10 0.36
CA TRP A 120 3.12 6.03 -1.05
C TRP A 120 3.64 4.65 -1.48
N ILE A 121 3.95 3.77 -0.53
CA ILE A 121 4.55 2.46 -0.80
C ILE A 121 3.48 1.38 -0.73
N LYS A 122 3.37 0.59 -1.80
CA LYS A 122 2.48 -0.57 -1.86
C LYS A 122 3.16 -1.80 -1.28
N GLN A 123 4.40 -2.05 -1.68
CA GLN A 123 5.18 -3.20 -1.22
C GLN A 123 6.68 -2.91 -1.32
N VAL A 124 7.44 -3.32 -0.30
CA VAL A 124 8.91 -3.28 -0.33
C VAL A 124 9.43 -4.65 -0.76
N HIS A 125 10.21 -4.68 -1.81
CA HIS A 125 10.80 -5.92 -2.34
C HIS A 125 12.20 -6.16 -1.79
N GLU A 126 13.05 -5.13 -1.84
CA GLU A 126 14.45 -5.26 -1.48
C GLU A 126 14.98 -3.96 -0.87
N VAL A 127 15.82 -4.11 0.13
CA VAL A 127 16.65 -3.03 0.67
C VAL A 127 18.07 -3.54 0.72
N SER A 128 18.96 -2.96 -0.08
CA SER A 128 20.38 -3.29 -0.13
C SER A 128 21.23 -2.07 0.25
N ILE A 129 22.37 -2.33 0.87
CA ILE A 129 23.32 -1.29 1.28
C ILE A 129 24.61 -1.56 0.54
N GLY A 130 24.96 -0.66 -0.38
CA GLY A 130 26.15 -0.78 -1.20
C GLY A 130 27.44 -0.47 -0.45
N ALA A 131 28.57 -0.84 -1.07
CA ALA A 131 29.91 -0.47 -0.61
C ALA A 131 30.20 1.04 -0.83
N ASP A 132 29.37 1.69 -1.62
CA ASP A 132 29.36 3.11 -1.97
C ASP A 132 28.57 3.98 -0.99
N ASP A 133 28.18 3.43 0.17
CA ASP A 133 27.38 4.07 1.20
C ASP A 133 25.98 4.52 0.72
N ILE A 134 25.44 3.84 -0.32
CA ILE A 134 24.10 4.09 -0.84
C ILE A 134 23.15 2.97 -0.39
N VAL A 135 22.03 3.36 0.22
CA VAL A 135 20.91 2.48 0.54
C VAL A 135 19.95 2.46 -0.65
N ARG A 136 19.97 1.36 -1.41
CA ARG A 136 19.07 1.17 -2.55
C ARG A 136 17.82 0.46 -2.11
N ILE A 137 16.67 1.04 -2.46
CA ILE A 137 15.36 0.55 -2.07
C ILE A 137 14.57 0.27 -3.34
N ARG A 138 14.15 -0.99 -3.51
CA ARG A 138 13.25 -1.44 -4.56
C ARG A 138 11.89 -1.71 -3.96
N CYS A 139 10.86 -1.01 -4.46
CA CYS A 139 9.50 -1.14 -3.97
C CYS A 139 8.48 -0.84 -5.08
N ASP A 140 7.25 -1.31 -4.87
CA ASP A 140 6.10 -0.87 -5.65
C ASP A 140 5.51 0.38 -5.02
N TYR A 141 5.21 1.36 -5.87
CA TYR A 141 4.64 2.64 -5.48
C TYR A 141 3.14 2.67 -5.75
N ARG A 142 2.40 3.43 -4.93
CA ARG A 142 0.99 3.71 -5.15
C ARG A 142 0.85 4.94 -6.05
N GLU A 143 0.22 4.75 -7.20
CA GLU A 143 -0.04 5.83 -8.15
C GLU A 143 -1.35 6.54 -7.79
N PRO A 144 -1.40 7.89 -7.72
CA PRO A 144 -2.63 8.61 -7.54
C PRO A 144 -3.52 8.49 -8.79
N VAL A 145 -4.81 8.16 -8.60
CA VAL A 145 -5.78 8.04 -9.70
C VAL A 145 -6.91 9.06 -9.61
N ALA A 146 -7.18 9.59 -8.42
CA ALA A 146 -8.22 10.59 -8.23
C ALA A 146 -7.96 11.47 -7.01
N TRP A 147 -8.60 12.64 -7.02
CA TRP A 147 -8.81 13.49 -5.87
C TRP A 147 -10.13 13.14 -5.20
N VAL A 148 -10.18 13.02 -3.88
CA VAL A 148 -11.42 12.88 -3.11
C VAL A 148 -11.63 14.12 -2.26
N ALA A 149 -12.73 14.84 -2.51
CA ALA A 149 -13.14 15.99 -1.70
C ALA A 149 -13.86 15.54 -0.43
N TYR A 150 -13.40 16.03 0.72
CA TYR A 150 -14.10 15.84 1.99
C TYR A 150 -13.97 17.09 2.87
N GLY A 151 -15.10 17.70 3.22
CA GLY A 151 -15.12 19.01 3.88
C GLY A 151 -14.46 20.08 3.01
N SER A 152 -13.48 20.79 3.55
CA SER A 152 -12.74 21.85 2.85
C SER A 152 -11.40 21.35 2.26
N PHE A 153 -11.17 20.05 2.27
CA PHE A 153 -9.89 19.46 1.88
C PHE A 153 -10.05 18.40 0.80
N TYR A 154 -8.92 18.13 0.14
CA TYR A 154 -8.79 17.14 -0.91
C TYR A 154 -7.70 16.15 -0.55
N TYR A 155 -7.91 14.90 -0.94
CA TYR A 155 -7.03 13.78 -0.64
C TYR A 155 -6.77 12.99 -1.89
N LEU A 156 -5.53 12.61 -2.14
CA LEU A 156 -5.18 11.69 -3.20
C LEU A 156 -5.53 10.26 -2.81
N VAL A 157 -6.01 9.50 -3.76
CA VAL A 157 -6.28 8.06 -3.61
C VAL A 157 -5.73 7.29 -4.80
N ASP A 158 -5.32 6.06 -4.55
CA ASP A 158 -4.88 5.12 -5.58
C ASP A 158 -6.02 4.26 -6.14
N GLU A 159 -5.70 3.36 -7.05
CA GLU A 159 -6.65 2.43 -7.68
C GLU A 159 -7.30 1.43 -6.71
N GLU A 160 -6.69 1.17 -5.56
CA GLU A 160 -7.19 0.31 -4.48
C GLU A 160 -7.98 1.13 -3.43
N HIS A 161 -8.35 2.39 -3.76
CA HIS A 161 -9.01 3.37 -2.88
C HIS A 161 -8.24 3.61 -1.57
N VAL A 162 -6.91 3.43 -1.57
CA VAL A 162 -6.05 3.77 -0.45
C VAL A 162 -5.76 5.25 -0.45
N ARG A 163 -5.96 5.91 0.72
CA ARG A 163 -5.58 7.31 0.89
C ARG A 163 -4.07 7.46 0.86
N LEU A 164 -3.58 8.29 -0.05
CA LEU A 164 -2.18 8.67 -0.16
C LEU A 164 -1.83 9.80 0.84
N PRO A 165 -0.55 9.99 1.15
CA PRO A 165 -0.10 11.05 2.05
C PRO A 165 -0.46 12.45 1.56
N GLY A 166 -0.72 13.32 2.51
CA GLY A 166 -1.04 14.70 2.26
C GLY A 166 -2.50 15.04 2.51
N ARG A 167 -2.72 16.35 2.65
CA ARG A 167 -4.02 17.01 2.75
C ARG A 167 -3.89 18.34 2.03
N TYR A 168 -4.69 18.54 1.02
CA TYR A 168 -4.55 19.61 0.05
C TYR A 168 -5.72 20.58 0.15
N SER A 169 -5.46 21.86 -0.10
CA SER A 169 -6.46 22.90 -0.23
C SER A 169 -6.98 22.99 -1.67
N HIS A 170 -8.06 23.74 -1.87
CA HIS A 170 -8.65 23.92 -3.20
C HIS A 170 -7.66 24.50 -4.23
N GLY A 171 -6.78 25.39 -3.81
CA GLY A 171 -5.77 26.00 -4.71
C GLY A 171 -4.65 25.05 -5.14
N GLU A 172 -4.47 23.93 -4.42
CA GLU A 172 -3.45 22.93 -4.70
C GLU A 172 -3.96 21.79 -5.61
N VAL A 173 -5.29 21.71 -5.77
CA VAL A 173 -5.93 20.71 -6.65
C VAL A 173 -5.83 21.24 -8.09
N GLY A 174 -4.77 20.87 -8.79
CA GLY A 174 -4.52 21.30 -10.16
C GLY A 174 -5.46 20.62 -11.14
N ARG A 175 -6.10 21.41 -12.01
CA ARG A 175 -6.81 20.90 -13.20
C ARG A 175 -5.84 20.18 -14.15
N ASP A 176 -4.58 20.58 -14.11
CA ASP A 176 -3.52 20.04 -14.96
C ASP A 176 -2.96 18.70 -14.47
N SER A 177 -3.46 18.19 -13.33
CA SER A 177 -3.01 16.89 -12.80
C SER A 177 -3.48 15.68 -13.61
N GLY A 178 -4.47 15.85 -14.51
CA GLY A 178 -5.09 14.74 -15.24
C GLY A 178 -5.92 13.79 -14.36
N LEU A 179 -6.17 14.16 -13.09
CA LEU A 179 -6.91 13.36 -12.13
C LEU A 179 -8.35 13.86 -11.98
N MET A 180 -9.31 12.93 -11.98
CA MET A 180 -10.70 13.24 -11.70
C MET A 180 -10.93 13.60 -10.24
N LEU A 181 -11.92 14.47 -10.00
CA LEU A 181 -12.37 14.83 -8.67
C LEU A 181 -13.59 13.97 -8.24
N VAL A 182 -13.45 13.25 -7.16
CA VAL A 182 -14.55 12.51 -6.51
C VAL A 182 -15.19 13.40 -5.45
N MET A 183 -16.50 13.59 -5.52
CA MET A 183 -17.26 14.42 -4.58
C MET A 183 -18.46 13.67 -4.02
N GLY A 184 -18.78 13.95 -2.76
CA GLY A 184 -19.98 13.42 -2.12
C GLY A 184 -19.77 12.10 -1.39
N VAL A 185 -18.54 11.71 -1.09
CA VAL A 185 -18.28 10.54 -0.23
C VAL A 185 -18.79 10.76 1.19
N SER A 186 -19.36 9.72 1.79
CA SER A 186 -19.97 9.80 3.12
C SER A 186 -18.97 9.58 4.26
N GLU A 187 -18.03 8.67 4.04
CA GLU A 187 -17.08 8.28 5.06
C GLU A 187 -15.92 9.28 5.19
N ARG A 188 -15.45 9.46 6.42
CA ARG A 188 -14.32 10.34 6.72
C ARG A 188 -13.03 9.78 6.10
N PRO A 189 -12.07 10.67 5.76
CA PRO A 189 -10.76 10.24 5.29
C PRO A 189 -10.08 9.31 6.32
N PRO A 190 -9.64 8.12 5.92
CA PRO A 190 -8.87 7.22 6.78
C PRO A 190 -7.48 7.78 7.06
N ALA A 191 -6.65 7.08 7.86
CA ALA A 191 -5.25 7.39 7.98
C ALA A 191 -4.51 7.19 6.64
N GLU A 192 -3.36 7.85 6.47
CA GLU A 192 -2.51 7.69 5.29
C GLU A 192 -2.11 6.21 5.11
N GLY A 193 -2.16 5.72 3.89
CA GLY A 193 -1.87 4.32 3.55
C GLY A 193 -3.00 3.34 3.87
N GLN A 194 -4.16 3.82 4.32
CA GLN A 194 -5.32 2.97 4.60
C GLN A 194 -6.43 3.14 3.56
N GLN A 195 -7.18 2.08 3.33
CA GLN A 195 -8.30 2.09 2.39
C GLN A 195 -9.46 2.97 2.89
N TRP A 196 -10.06 3.69 1.96
CA TRP A 196 -11.31 4.42 2.21
C TRP A 196 -12.47 3.44 2.26
N ALA A 197 -13.09 3.29 3.42
CA ALA A 197 -14.03 2.20 3.70
C ALA A 197 -15.42 2.35 3.05
N GLY A 198 -15.81 3.54 2.62
CA GLY A 198 -17.13 3.82 2.06
C GLY A 198 -17.38 3.12 0.72
N ALA A 199 -18.53 2.47 0.55
CA ALA A 199 -18.93 1.87 -0.71
C ALA A 199 -19.08 2.92 -1.84
N ASP A 200 -19.45 4.14 -1.49
CA ASP A 200 -19.53 5.30 -2.40
C ASP A 200 -18.13 5.72 -2.91
N ALA A 201 -17.11 5.71 -2.04
CA ALA A 201 -15.74 5.98 -2.44
C ALA A 201 -15.21 4.88 -3.37
N GLN A 202 -15.46 3.61 -3.05
CA GLN A 202 -15.08 2.46 -3.88
C GLN A 202 -15.73 2.54 -5.26
N ALA A 203 -17.05 2.80 -5.32
CA ALA A 203 -17.79 2.94 -6.56
C ALA A 203 -17.26 4.11 -7.41
N ALA A 204 -16.92 5.24 -6.78
CA ALA A 204 -16.34 6.37 -7.48
C ALA A 204 -14.98 6.05 -8.09
N ILE A 205 -14.09 5.40 -7.37
CA ILE A 205 -12.78 5.00 -7.89
C ILE A 205 -12.92 3.94 -8.99
N GLN A 206 -13.87 3.01 -8.86
CA GLN A 206 -14.19 2.09 -9.93
C GLN A 206 -14.66 2.82 -11.20
N MET A 207 -15.46 3.88 -11.06
CA MET A 207 -15.86 4.73 -12.18
C MET A 207 -14.67 5.44 -12.83
N VAL A 208 -13.76 6.01 -12.04
CA VAL A 208 -12.53 6.64 -12.57
C VAL A 208 -11.71 5.64 -13.38
N LYS A 209 -11.50 4.44 -12.86
CA LYS A 209 -10.78 3.36 -13.57
C LYS A 209 -11.46 2.97 -14.88
N LEU A 210 -12.78 2.88 -14.88
CA LEU A 210 -13.58 2.51 -16.04
C LEU A 210 -13.50 3.56 -17.17
N LEU A 211 -13.32 4.83 -16.81
CA LEU A 211 -13.32 5.97 -17.72
C LEU A 211 -11.91 6.39 -18.18
N ARG A 212 -10.87 6.09 -17.41
CA ARG A 212 -9.49 6.59 -17.61
C ARG A 212 -8.94 6.39 -19.03
N ASP A 213 -9.22 5.24 -19.63
CA ASP A 213 -8.72 4.89 -20.97
C ASP A 213 -9.66 5.32 -22.10
N LYS A 214 -10.68 6.12 -21.83
CA LYS A 214 -11.64 6.53 -22.85
C LYS A 214 -11.17 7.81 -23.55
N PRO A 215 -11.40 7.93 -24.88
CA PRO A 215 -10.92 9.08 -25.65
C PRO A 215 -11.55 10.41 -25.26
N TYR A 216 -12.61 10.37 -24.45
CA TYR A 216 -13.31 11.54 -23.93
C TYR A 216 -13.01 11.80 -22.45
N PHE A 217 -12.01 11.13 -21.89
CA PHE A 217 -11.66 11.28 -20.47
C PHE A 217 -11.38 12.73 -20.08
N ASP A 218 -10.66 13.46 -20.94
CA ASP A 218 -10.30 14.87 -20.70
C ASP A 218 -11.50 15.82 -20.63
N GLN A 219 -12.66 15.38 -21.11
CA GLN A 219 -13.91 16.14 -20.99
C GLN A 219 -14.61 15.92 -19.65
N LEU A 220 -14.18 14.94 -18.87
CA LEU A 220 -14.73 14.58 -17.58
C LEU A 220 -13.85 15.13 -16.46
N THR A 221 -14.45 15.89 -15.55
CA THR A 221 -13.73 16.53 -14.44
C THR A 221 -14.00 15.87 -13.10
N GLY A 222 -15.08 15.10 -12.98
CA GLY A 222 -15.39 14.47 -11.69
C GLY A 222 -16.46 13.42 -11.70
N VAL A 223 -16.46 12.65 -10.64
CA VAL A 223 -17.46 11.64 -10.28
C VAL A 223 -18.16 12.10 -9.01
N LEU A 224 -19.50 12.24 -9.08
CA LEU A 224 -20.31 12.69 -7.97
C LEU A 224 -21.12 11.52 -7.43
N VAL A 225 -20.93 11.26 -6.14
CA VAL A 225 -21.61 10.17 -5.42
C VAL A 225 -22.48 10.67 -4.28
N TYR A 226 -22.95 11.93 -4.36
CA TYR A 226 -23.81 12.52 -3.33
C TYR A 226 -25.07 11.71 -3.05
N ASN A 227 -25.64 11.11 -4.10
CA ASN A 227 -26.85 10.30 -4.01
C ASN A 227 -26.58 8.79 -4.06
N TYR A 228 -25.37 8.34 -3.78
CA TYR A 228 -25.05 6.91 -3.78
C TYR A 228 -25.99 6.13 -2.86
N GLY A 229 -26.50 4.99 -3.35
CA GLY A 229 -27.49 4.18 -2.65
C GLY A 229 -28.90 4.82 -2.59
N GLY A 230 -29.14 5.94 -3.30
CA GLY A 230 -30.41 6.68 -3.24
C GLY A 230 -30.64 7.40 -1.91
N ARG A 231 -29.55 7.78 -1.22
CA ARG A 231 -29.61 8.40 0.13
C ARG A 231 -30.25 9.79 0.17
N ILE A 232 -30.30 10.49 -0.96
CA ILE A 232 -31.00 11.79 -1.09
C ILE A 232 -32.40 11.55 -1.71
N ASP A 233 -32.43 10.98 -2.92
CA ASP A 233 -33.66 10.62 -3.62
C ASP A 233 -33.43 9.31 -4.39
N ARG A 234 -34.32 8.33 -4.19
CA ARG A 234 -34.20 7.01 -4.85
C ARG A 234 -34.48 7.07 -6.35
N ARG A 235 -35.05 8.15 -6.86
CA ARG A 235 -35.38 8.36 -8.28
C ARG A 235 -34.24 9.04 -9.04
N ASP A 236 -33.36 9.73 -8.32
CA ASP A 236 -32.21 10.39 -8.91
C ASP A 236 -31.02 9.41 -9.10
N PRO A 237 -30.14 9.69 -10.07
CA PRO A 237 -28.97 8.84 -10.30
C PRO A 237 -28.10 8.75 -9.04
N HIS A 238 -27.60 7.55 -8.77
CA HIS A 238 -26.68 7.32 -7.66
C HIS A 238 -25.31 7.92 -7.92
N ILE A 239 -24.90 7.93 -9.18
CA ILE A 239 -23.64 8.48 -9.68
C ILE A 239 -23.93 9.44 -10.83
N GLU A 240 -23.29 10.58 -10.81
CA GLU A 240 -23.22 11.51 -11.92
C GLU A 240 -21.76 11.79 -12.29
N LEU A 241 -21.52 12.11 -13.57
CA LEU A 241 -20.21 12.58 -14.03
C LEU A 241 -20.32 14.09 -14.29
N ALA A 242 -19.31 14.84 -13.87
CA ALA A 242 -19.19 16.25 -14.18
C ALA A 242 -18.31 16.42 -15.42
N THR A 243 -18.66 17.39 -16.28
CA THR A 243 -17.84 17.73 -17.43
C THR A 243 -17.08 19.03 -17.21
N ASP A 244 -16.06 19.28 -18.04
CA ASP A 244 -15.25 20.50 -18.08
C ASP A 244 -16.08 21.79 -18.35
N ARG A 245 -17.26 21.64 -18.95
CA ARG A 245 -18.23 22.71 -19.21
C ARG A 245 -19.30 22.86 -18.13
N GLY A 246 -19.21 22.07 -17.04
CA GLY A 246 -20.16 22.11 -15.94
C GLY A 246 -21.46 21.35 -16.18
N ALA A 247 -21.56 20.62 -17.28
CA ALA A 247 -22.69 19.72 -17.52
C ALA A 247 -22.65 18.49 -16.61
N ARG A 248 -23.76 17.78 -16.50
CA ARG A 248 -23.91 16.53 -15.73
C ARG A 248 -24.29 15.39 -16.65
N ILE A 249 -23.60 14.26 -16.50
CA ILE A 249 -24.00 13.00 -17.13
C ILE A 249 -24.58 12.13 -16.02
N ARG A 250 -25.87 11.84 -16.10
CA ARG A 250 -26.61 10.98 -15.18
C ARG A 250 -26.28 9.53 -15.50
N TRP A 251 -25.34 8.97 -14.75
CA TRP A 251 -24.85 7.61 -14.96
C TRP A 251 -25.83 6.57 -14.41
N GLY A 252 -26.43 6.80 -13.25
CA GLY A 252 -27.27 5.86 -12.54
C GLY A 252 -26.51 5.09 -11.45
N ARG A 253 -26.71 3.79 -11.35
CA ARG A 253 -26.09 2.94 -10.34
C ARG A 253 -24.62 2.62 -10.67
N ALA A 254 -23.87 2.21 -9.65
CA ALA A 254 -22.49 1.78 -9.82
C ALA A 254 -22.37 0.57 -10.75
N PRO A 255 -21.21 0.43 -11.44
CA PRO A 255 -20.95 -0.74 -12.26
C PRO A 255 -21.10 -2.05 -11.47
N GLY A 256 -21.97 -2.95 -11.96
CA GLY A 256 -22.31 -4.21 -11.31
C GLY A 256 -23.49 -4.14 -10.32
N GLU A 257 -24.04 -2.94 -10.07
CA GLU A 257 -25.22 -2.72 -9.22
C GLU A 257 -26.46 -2.33 -10.02
N GLU A 258 -26.40 -2.40 -11.35
CA GLU A 258 -27.48 -1.98 -12.25
C GLU A 258 -28.72 -2.83 -12.04
N ILE A 259 -29.86 -2.18 -11.81
CA ILE A 259 -31.19 -2.79 -11.73
C ILE A 259 -32.12 -1.95 -12.58
N ASP A 260 -32.76 -2.56 -13.55
CA ASP A 260 -33.70 -1.93 -14.49
C ASP A 260 -33.10 -0.74 -15.28
N GLU A 261 -31.78 -0.77 -15.51
CA GLU A 261 -31.04 0.22 -16.29
C GLU A 261 -29.95 -0.45 -17.15
N PRO A 262 -29.41 0.23 -18.18
CA PRO A 262 -28.33 -0.29 -19.00
C PRO A 262 -27.09 -0.68 -18.15
N THR A 263 -26.43 -1.76 -18.55
CA THR A 263 -25.14 -2.15 -17.95
C THR A 263 -24.07 -1.09 -18.17
N ALA A 264 -23.01 -1.10 -17.33
CA ALA A 264 -21.88 -0.19 -17.49
C ALA A 264 -21.28 -0.24 -18.91
N ALA A 265 -21.22 -1.42 -19.52
CA ALA A 265 -20.73 -1.56 -20.89
C ALA A 265 -21.64 -0.85 -21.92
N GLN A 266 -22.96 -0.94 -21.77
CA GLN A 266 -23.93 -0.25 -22.63
C GLN A 266 -23.85 1.27 -22.43
N LYS A 267 -23.74 1.75 -21.18
CA LYS A 267 -23.57 3.17 -20.87
C LYS A 267 -22.29 3.75 -21.47
N LEU A 268 -21.19 2.99 -21.42
CA LEU A 268 -19.92 3.38 -22.07
C LEU A 268 -20.08 3.42 -23.60
N ALA A 269 -20.80 2.47 -24.20
CA ALA A 269 -21.09 2.48 -25.63
C ALA A 269 -21.94 3.71 -26.01
N HIS A 270 -22.91 4.10 -25.19
CA HIS A 270 -23.67 5.35 -25.36
C HIS A 270 -22.78 6.56 -25.35
N LEU A 271 -21.93 6.72 -24.32
CA LEU A 271 -20.98 7.85 -24.23
C LEU A 271 -20.04 7.89 -25.44
N GLN A 272 -19.54 6.73 -25.86
CA GLN A 272 -18.69 6.62 -27.04
C GLN A 272 -19.42 7.02 -28.33
N GLY A 273 -20.70 6.66 -28.46
CA GLY A 273 -21.55 7.05 -29.58
C GLY A 273 -21.79 8.56 -29.60
N ILE A 274 -22.17 9.13 -28.46
CA ILE A 274 -22.37 10.58 -28.29
C ILE A 274 -21.08 11.33 -28.63
N TRP A 275 -19.94 10.91 -28.09
CA TRP A 275 -18.65 11.54 -28.36
C TRP A 275 -18.27 11.51 -29.86
N ARG A 276 -18.52 10.38 -30.53
CA ARG A 276 -18.26 10.28 -31.98
C ARG A 276 -19.14 11.16 -32.84
N GLU A 277 -20.38 11.37 -32.41
CA GLU A 277 -21.36 12.17 -33.18
C GLU A 277 -21.22 13.67 -32.93
N TYR A 278 -20.96 14.05 -31.66
CA TYR A 278 -20.98 15.46 -31.24
C TYR A 278 -19.60 15.99 -30.86
N ASP A 279 -18.55 15.16 -30.90
CA ASP A 279 -17.22 15.46 -30.37
C ASP A 279 -17.21 15.86 -28.87
N ARG A 280 -18.36 15.69 -28.20
CA ARG A 280 -18.63 16.04 -26.80
C ARG A 280 -19.55 15.02 -26.13
N VAL A 281 -19.17 14.57 -24.93
CA VAL A 281 -20.00 13.62 -24.16
C VAL A 281 -21.25 14.26 -23.53
N ASP A 282 -21.27 15.60 -23.43
CA ASP A 282 -22.40 16.37 -22.90
C ASP A 282 -23.32 16.90 -24.02
N MET A 283 -23.00 16.68 -25.30
CA MET A 283 -23.75 17.19 -26.45
C MET A 283 -23.99 18.71 -26.42
N GLY A 284 -23.19 19.47 -25.64
CA GLY A 284 -23.45 20.89 -25.36
C GLY A 284 -24.72 21.17 -24.55
N ARG A 285 -25.18 20.19 -23.74
CA ARG A 285 -26.42 20.29 -22.94
C ARG A 285 -26.07 20.44 -21.45
N ALA A 286 -27.05 20.90 -20.66
CA ALA A 286 -26.91 21.04 -19.20
C ALA A 286 -26.71 19.66 -18.52
N TRP A 287 -27.42 18.67 -19.04
CA TRP A 287 -27.31 17.31 -18.58
C TRP A 287 -27.64 16.33 -19.71
N VAL A 288 -27.10 15.11 -19.57
CA VAL A 288 -27.35 13.96 -20.44
C VAL A 288 -27.68 12.78 -19.54
N ASP A 289 -28.79 12.09 -19.78
CA ASP A 289 -29.19 10.94 -19.01
C ASP A 289 -29.00 9.66 -19.84
N ILE A 290 -28.11 8.80 -19.36
CA ILE A 290 -27.77 7.53 -19.98
C ILE A 290 -28.18 6.31 -19.13
N GLN A 291 -28.84 6.53 -18.00
CA GLN A 291 -29.36 5.47 -17.13
C GLN A 291 -30.69 4.88 -17.61
N VAL A 292 -31.35 5.54 -18.55
CA VAL A 292 -32.57 5.05 -19.18
C VAL A 292 -32.24 3.97 -20.25
N TRP A 293 -33.25 3.33 -20.83
CA TRP A 293 -33.11 2.17 -21.72
C TRP A 293 -31.96 2.26 -22.74
N PRO A 294 -31.38 1.11 -23.17
CA PRO A 294 -30.15 1.04 -23.96
C PRO A 294 -30.18 1.75 -25.33
N ASP A 295 -31.34 2.14 -25.80
CA ASP A 295 -31.56 2.83 -27.08
C ASP A 295 -31.96 4.30 -26.96
N ARG A 296 -31.99 4.84 -25.74
CA ARG A 296 -32.43 6.22 -25.47
C ARG A 296 -31.48 7.00 -24.58
N VAL A 297 -31.20 8.21 -25.03
CA VAL A 297 -30.49 9.22 -24.26
C VAL A 297 -31.43 10.39 -24.05
N LEU A 298 -31.66 10.78 -22.81
CA LEU A 298 -32.51 11.95 -22.51
C LEU A 298 -31.60 13.18 -22.35
N VAL A 299 -32.09 14.28 -22.87
CA VAL A 299 -31.46 15.61 -22.76
C VAL A 299 -32.51 16.66 -22.46
N PRO A 300 -32.15 17.81 -21.89
CA PRO A 300 -33.11 18.90 -21.65
C PRO A 300 -33.70 19.42 -22.96
N VAL A 301 -34.99 19.75 -22.94
CA VAL A 301 -35.73 20.24 -24.10
C VAL A 301 -35.29 21.65 -24.52
N SER A 302 -34.73 22.45 -23.59
CA SER A 302 -34.23 23.81 -23.83
C SER A 302 -32.75 23.81 -24.19
N ASN A 303 -32.33 24.70 -25.12
CA ASN A 303 -30.93 24.99 -25.40
C ASN A 303 -30.32 25.76 -24.21
N TRP A 304 -29.80 25.03 -23.25
CA TRP A 304 -28.98 25.59 -22.17
C TRP A 304 -27.49 25.41 -22.55
N GLU A 305 -26.75 26.51 -22.60
CA GLU A 305 -25.31 26.45 -22.82
C GLU A 305 -24.60 26.43 -21.47
N PRO A 306 -23.86 25.36 -21.12
CA PRO A 306 -23.07 25.33 -19.90
C PRO A 306 -21.99 26.42 -19.96
N GLY A 307 -21.92 27.28 -18.96
CA GLY A 307 -20.84 28.25 -18.82
C GLY A 307 -21.21 29.72 -19.10
N LEU A 308 -22.41 30.02 -19.62
CA LEU A 308 -22.91 31.40 -19.64
C LEU A 308 -23.58 31.70 -18.30
N GLY A 309 -22.81 31.68 -17.20
CA GLY A 309 -23.25 32.19 -15.91
C GLY A 309 -23.71 33.64 -16.06
N ARG A 310 -24.90 33.94 -15.62
CA ARG A 310 -25.41 35.31 -15.53
C ARG A 310 -24.35 36.18 -14.86
N ARG A 311 -23.76 37.09 -15.64
CA ARG A 311 -23.14 38.28 -15.08
C ARG A 311 -24.27 39.15 -14.58
N SER A 312 -24.51 39.14 -13.29
CA SER A 312 -25.25 40.16 -12.57
C SER A 312 -24.27 41.07 -11.90
#